data_8784314b3d868e5aff50913f6da8ce95
#
_entry.id   8784314b3d868e5aff50913f6da8ce95
#
_cell.length_a   1.000
_cell.length_b   1.000
_cell.length_c   1.000
_cell.angle_alpha   90.00
_cell.angle_beta   90.00
_cell.angle_gamma   90.00
#
_symmetry.space_group_name_H-M   'P 1'
#
loop_
_entity.id
_entity.type
_entity.pdbx_description
1 polymer ?
#
loop_
_entity_poly.entity_id
_entity_poly.type
_entity_poly.pdbx_seq_one_letter_code
_entity_poly.pdbx_strand_id
1 'polypeptide(L)'
;MKLESEGDTLRIKELAELGAANSNEVRDQARAALTSGHRNIEVDLSATSFLDSCGLGALIALHKTACDRNGSVRLLRPLPAVERVLELTRLHRVFEIVKS
;
A
#
# COMPACT_ATOMS: atom_id res chain seq x y z
N MET A 1 9.15 3.18 8.38
CA MET A 1 7.73 2.97 8.15
C MET A 1 6.94 3.39 9.37
N LYS A 2 5.82 4.04 9.17
CA LYS A 2 4.94 4.46 10.25
C LYS A 2 3.51 4.00 9.94
N LEU A 3 2.84 3.46 10.95
CA LEU A 3 1.45 3.00 10.83
C LEU A 3 0.56 3.91 11.66
N GLU A 4 -0.54 4.38 11.06
CA GLU A 4 -1.52 5.22 11.74
C GLU A 4 -2.92 4.67 11.50
N SER A 5 -3.76 4.78 12.53
CA SER A 5 -5.18 4.43 12.43
C SER A 5 -6.02 5.69 12.40
N GLU A 6 -6.97 5.74 11.48
CA GLU A 6 -7.93 6.83 11.42
C GLU A 6 -9.28 6.26 11.00
N GLY A 7 -10.23 6.22 11.93
CA GLY A 7 -11.52 5.61 11.69
C GLY A 7 -11.38 4.14 11.32
N ASP A 8 -11.90 3.75 10.17
CA ASP A 8 -11.83 2.38 9.66
C ASP A 8 -10.64 2.15 8.73
N THR A 9 -9.68 3.08 8.70
CA THR A 9 -8.56 3.05 7.77
C THR A 9 -7.23 2.91 8.50
N LEU A 10 -6.40 1.98 8.04
CA LEU A 10 -5.01 1.87 8.45
C LEU A 10 -4.15 2.55 7.38
N ARG A 11 -3.34 3.52 7.78
CA ARG A 11 -2.44 4.24 6.87
C ARG A 11 -1.00 3.82 7.12
N ILE A 12 -0.32 3.49 6.04
CA ILE A 12 1.11 3.16 6.04
C ILE A 12 1.82 4.31 5.38
N LYS A 13 2.83 4.87 6.04
CA LYS A 13 3.59 5.99 5.48
C LYS A 13 5.07 5.95 5.86
N GLU A 14 5.82 6.89 5.34
CA GLU A 14 7.27 6.98 5.57
C GLU A 14 7.99 5.75 5.05
N LEU A 15 7.62 5.30 3.85
CA LEU A 15 8.29 4.21 3.14
C LEU A 15 9.26 4.81 2.13
N ALA A 16 10.57 4.70 2.37
CA ALA A 16 11.57 5.16 1.41
C ALA A 16 11.63 4.24 0.20
N GLU A 17 11.34 2.96 0.41
CA GLU A 17 11.30 1.96 -0.66
C GLU A 17 10.26 0.90 -0.32
N LEU A 18 9.81 0.18 -1.33
CA LEU A 18 8.93 -0.98 -1.15
C LEU A 18 9.38 -2.03 -2.15
N GLY A 19 10.19 -2.98 -1.68
CA GLY A 19 10.79 -3.97 -2.56
C GLY A 19 11.27 -5.19 -1.80
N ALA A 20 12.16 -5.96 -2.45
CA ALA A 20 12.63 -7.23 -1.91
C ALA A 20 13.19 -7.12 -0.49
N ALA A 21 13.81 -5.98 -0.16
CA ALA A 21 14.43 -5.79 1.15
C ALA A 21 13.41 -5.67 2.29
N ASN A 22 12.22 -5.14 2.03
CA ASN A 22 11.27 -4.83 3.12
C ASN A 22 9.82 -5.23 2.86
N SER A 23 9.50 -5.79 1.68
CA SER A 23 8.10 -6.07 1.33
C SER A 23 7.40 -7.00 2.31
N ASN A 24 8.09 -8.06 2.76
CA ASN A 24 7.50 -9.00 3.71
C ASN A 24 7.25 -8.34 5.06
N GLU A 25 8.19 -7.52 5.51
CA GLU A 25 8.03 -6.79 6.77
C GLU A 25 6.86 -5.82 6.71
N VAL A 26 6.75 -5.07 5.63
CA VAL A 26 5.65 -4.11 5.44
C VAL A 26 4.31 -4.84 5.46
N ARG A 27 4.20 -5.92 4.69
CA ARG A 27 2.98 -6.72 4.65
C ARG A 27 2.62 -7.27 6.03
N ASP A 28 3.58 -7.86 6.71
CA ASP A 28 3.32 -8.54 7.99
C ASP A 28 2.99 -7.54 9.09
N GLN A 29 3.69 -6.41 9.14
CA GLN A 29 3.41 -5.37 10.13
C GLN A 29 2.04 -4.72 9.88
N ALA A 30 1.69 -4.50 8.62
CA ALA A 30 0.37 -3.95 8.28
C ALA A 30 -0.73 -4.91 8.71
N ARG A 31 -0.59 -6.20 8.40
CA ARG A 31 -1.59 -7.20 8.81
C ARG A 31 -1.71 -7.31 10.33
N ALA A 32 -0.58 -7.24 11.03
CA ALA A 32 -0.59 -7.29 12.49
C ALA A 32 -1.26 -6.07 13.12
N ALA A 33 -1.21 -4.92 12.46
CA ALA A 33 -1.81 -3.69 12.94
C ALA A 33 -3.32 -3.61 12.68
N LEU A 34 -3.83 -4.41 11.73
CA LEU A 34 -5.26 -4.38 11.40
C LEU A 34 -6.09 -4.97 12.54
N THR A 35 -7.15 -4.26 12.90
CA THR A 35 -8.13 -4.71 13.88
C THR A 35 -9.46 -4.99 13.17
N SER A 36 -10.45 -5.51 13.90
CA SER A 36 -11.77 -5.76 13.34
C SER A 36 -12.47 -4.47 12.89
N GLY A 37 -12.04 -3.32 13.39
CA GLY A 37 -12.60 -2.03 12.98
C GLY A 37 -12.02 -1.48 11.69
N HIS A 38 -10.93 -2.06 11.18
CA HIS A 38 -10.31 -1.58 9.94
C HIS A 38 -10.90 -2.31 8.73
N ARG A 39 -11.23 -1.55 7.70
CA ARG A 39 -11.70 -2.07 6.43
C ARG A 39 -10.80 -1.65 5.29
N ASN A 40 -10.27 -0.44 5.35
CA ASN A 40 -9.49 0.17 4.29
C ASN A 40 -8.04 0.31 4.68
N ILE A 41 -7.17 0.28 3.68
CA ILE A 41 -5.73 0.47 3.87
C ILE A 41 -5.31 1.59 2.91
N GLU A 42 -4.58 2.57 3.43
CA GLU A 42 -3.97 3.62 2.63
C GLU A 42 -2.46 3.47 2.71
N VAL A 43 -1.81 3.51 1.57
CA VAL A 43 -0.35 3.46 1.50
C VAL A 43 0.14 4.78 0.91
N ASP A 44 0.80 5.58 1.73
CA ASP A 44 1.37 6.85 1.28
C ASP A 44 2.70 6.57 0.61
N LEU A 45 2.75 6.80 -0.70
CA LEU A 45 3.92 6.55 -1.52
C LEU A 45 4.71 7.83 -1.85
N SER A 46 4.40 8.94 -1.18
CA SER A 46 5.03 10.23 -1.49
C SER A 46 6.53 10.25 -1.21
N ALA A 47 7.00 9.41 -0.28
CA ALA A 47 8.43 9.30 0.03
C ALA A 47 9.06 8.04 -0.60
N THR A 48 8.30 7.25 -1.35
CA THR A 48 8.75 5.98 -1.89
C THR A 48 9.39 6.19 -3.25
N SER A 49 10.71 6.00 -3.34
CA SER A 49 11.44 6.21 -4.58
C SER A 49 11.70 4.92 -5.37
N PHE A 50 11.39 3.78 -4.81
CA PHE A 50 11.67 2.48 -5.41
C PHE A 50 10.54 1.49 -5.16
N LEU A 51 10.10 0.81 -6.21
CA LEU A 51 9.07 -0.22 -6.16
C LEU A 51 9.44 -1.30 -7.17
N ASP A 52 9.61 -2.53 -6.69
CA ASP A 52 9.89 -3.69 -7.54
C ASP A 52 8.75 -4.72 -7.47
N SER A 53 8.94 -5.88 -8.09
CA SER A 53 7.92 -6.94 -8.13
C SER A 53 7.56 -7.46 -6.73
N CYS A 54 8.52 -7.49 -5.81
CA CYS A 54 8.23 -7.91 -4.44
C CYS A 54 7.35 -6.88 -3.73
N GLY A 55 7.61 -5.59 -3.96
CA GLY A 55 6.79 -4.52 -3.44
C GLY A 55 5.38 -4.56 -4.00
N LEU A 56 5.26 -4.81 -5.31
CA LEU A 56 3.94 -4.98 -5.93
C LEU A 56 3.20 -6.17 -5.30
N GLY A 57 3.91 -7.27 -5.04
CA GLY A 57 3.31 -8.43 -4.37
C GLY A 57 2.77 -8.09 -2.99
N ALA A 58 3.48 -7.27 -2.23
CA ALA A 58 3.01 -6.82 -0.91
C ALA A 58 1.75 -5.97 -1.04
N LEU A 59 1.69 -5.05 -2.01
CA LEU A 59 0.50 -4.25 -2.26
C LEU A 59 -0.69 -5.11 -2.65
N ILE A 60 -0.46 -6.12 -3.49
CA ILE A 60 -1.52 -7.05 -3.90
C ILE A 60 -2.03 -7.83 -2.69
N ALA A 61 -1.13 -8.27 -1.82
CA ALA A 61 -1.52 -9.00 -0.60
C ALA A 61 -2.38 -8.11 0.31
N LEU A 62 -2.03 -6.84 0.44
CA LEU A 62 -2.83 -5.89 1.23
C LEU A 62 -4.18 -5.63 0.58
N HIS A 63 -4.22 -5.55 -0.75
CA HIS A 63 -5.47 -5.39 -1.49
C HIS A 63 -6.42 -6.56 -1.20
N LYS A 64 -5.90 -7.79 -1.26
CA LYS A 64 -6.69 -8.98 -0.96
C LYS A 64 -7.23 -8.94 0.47
N THR A 65 -6.40 -8.55 1.42
CA THR A 65 -6.80 -8.42 2.82
C THR A 65 -7.94 -7.40 2.99
N ALA A 66 -7.81 -6.24 2.34
CA ALA A 66 -8.85 -5.21 2.40
C ALA A 66 -10.15 -5.67 1.74
N CYS A 67 -10.05 -6.36 0.60
CA CYS A 67 -11.24 -6.91 -0.09
C CYS A 67 -11.97 -7.91 0.79
N ASP A 68 -11.26 -8.74 1.52
CA ASP A 68 -11.87 -9.71 2.45
C ASP A 68 -12.63 -9.01 3.58
N ARG A 69 -12.35 -7.74 3.81
CA ARG A 69 -13.01 -6.90 4.82
C ARG A 69 -14.04 -5.95 4.22
N ASN A 70 -14.39 -6.13 2.95
CA ASN A 70 -15.28 -5.25 2.21
C ASN A 70 -14.73 -3.81 2.10
N GLY A 71 -13.42 -3.67 2.10
CA GLY A 71 -12.73 -2.41 1.98
C GLY A 71 -11.90 -2.33 0.71
N SER A 72 -11.03 -1.34 0.65
CA SER A 72 -10.16 -1.13 -0.51
C SER A 72 -8.79 -0.62 -0.07
N VAL A 73 -7.83 -0.67 -1.01
CA VAL A 73 -6.52 -0.07 -0.82
C VAL A 73 -6.43 1.18 -1.68
N ARG A 74 -5.99 2.27 -1.07
CA ARG A 74 -5.68 3.52 -1.76
C ARG A 74 -4.19 3.76 -1.71
N LEU A 75 -3.62 4.15 -2.84
CA LEU A 75 -2.22 4.53 -2.94
C LEU A 75 -2.16 6.05 -3.06
N LEU A 76 -1.54 6.68 -2.07
CA LEU A 76 -1.56 8.14 -1.96
C LEU A 76 -0.28 8.75 -2.56
N ARG A 77 -0.45 9.70 -3.44
CA ARG A 77 0.61 10.56 -3.98
C ARG A 77 1.85 9.81 -4.45
N PRO A 78 1.71 8.79 -5.31
CA PRO A 78 2.89 8.08 -5.82
C PRO A 78 3.80 9.03 -6.60
N LEU A 79 5.11 8.89 -6.40
CA LEU A 79 6.09 9.60 -7.21
C LEU A 79 6.01 9.12 -8.67
N PRO A 80 6.43 9.94 -9.65
CA PRO A 80 6.31 9.57 -11.06
C PRO A 80 6.91 8.21 -11.41
N ALA A 81 8.07 7.87 -10.85
CA ALA A 81 8.70 6.58 -11.12
C ALA A 81 7.88 5.41 -10.61
N VAL A 82 7.26 5.56 -9.43
CA VAL A 82 6.40 4.53 -8.85
C VAL A 82 5.09 4.43 -9.62
N GLU A 83 4.51 5.57 -9.97
CA GLU A 83 3.28 5.60 -10.75
C GLU A 83 3.47 4.89 -12.09
N ARG A 84 4.64 5.09 -12.73
CA ARG A 84 4.96 4.43 -13.99
C ARG A 84 4.99 2.90 -13.84
N VAL A 85 5.56 2.38 -12.77
CA VAL A 85 5.57 0.93 -12.50
C VAL A 85 4.14 0.41 -12.36
N LEU A 86 3.29 1.15 -11.65
CA LEU A 86 1.90 0.77 -11.48
C LEU A 86 1.16 0.75 -12.83
N GLU A 87 1.42 1.73 -13.68
CA GLU A 87 0.82 1.79 -15.02
C GLU A 87 1.29 0.66 -15.91
N LEU A 88 2.60 0.39 -15.93
CA LEU A 88 3.18 -0.65 -16.77
C LEU A 88 2.67 -2.04 -16.39
N THR A 89 2.38 -2.27 -15.13
CA THR A 89 1.85 -3.54 -14.63
C THR A 89 0.32 -3.55 -14.64
N ARG A 90 -0.32 -2.45 -15.02
CA ARG A 90 -1.77 -2.23 -15.00
C ARG A 90 -2.39 -2.33 -13.62
N LEU A 91 -1.60 -2.26 -12.58
CA LEU A 91 -2.10 -2.29 -11.20
C LEU A 91 -2.76 -0.97 -10.80
N HIS A 92 -2.55 0.10 -11.58
CA HIS A 92 -3.29 1.34 -11.39
C HIS A 92 -4.81 1.15 -11.57
N ARG A 93 -5.23 0.02 -12.16
CA ARG A 93 -6.65 -0.32 -12.30
C ARG A 93 -7.19 -1.11 -11.11
N VAL A 94 -6.29 -1.68 -10.32
CA VAL A 94 -6.65 -2.49 -9.15
C VAL A 94 -6.79 -1.61 -7.92
N PHE A 95 -5.88 -0.65 -7.76
CA PHE A 95 -5.86 0.25 -6.62
C PHE A 95 -6.48 1.59 -6.97
N GLU A 96 -7.08 2.24 -5.97
CA GLU A 96 -7.47 3.63 -6.12
C GLU A 96 -6.23 4.49 -5.89
N ILE A 97 -5.88 5.32 -6.87
CA ILE A 97 -4.69 6.17 -6.78
C ILE A 97 -5.14 7.61 -6.53
N VAL A 98 -4.66 8.19 -5.45
CA VAL A 98 -4.98 9.55 -5.06
C VAL A 98 -3.74 10.40 -5.26
N LYS A 99 -3.79 11.36 -6.19
CA LYS A 99 -2.61 12.13 -6.61
C LYS A 99 -2.40 13.43 -5.85
N SER A 100 -3.30 13.84 -5.03
CA SER A 100 -3.17 15.12 -4.34
C SER A 100 -3.46 15.04 -2.85
#